data_c6ecf9c21299ac69d9333d2295b72a28
#
_entry.id   c6ecf9c21299ac69d9333d2295b72a28
#
_cell.length_a   1.000
_cell.length_b   1.000
_cell.length_c   1.000
_cell.angle_alpha   90.00
_cell.angle_beta   90.00
_cell.angle_gamma   90.00
#
_symmetry.space_group_name_H-M   'P 1'
#
loop_
_entity.id
_entity.type
_entity.pdbx_description
1 polymer ?
#
loop_
_entity_poly.entity_id
_entity_poly.type
_entity_poly.pdbx_seq_one_letter_code
_entity_poly.pdbx_strand_id
1 'polypeptide(L)'
;VMVRCHDGETQPRSGLIGQAYDLTQHSRSIPFNDVAALEAALAQGDVAALLCEPAMTNIGMVMPEPGFMAKCRELTRKYGTLLIIDETHTISTDIGGCTRLWNLEPDFFVVGKPIAGGVPCGIFGCSAAMAEAMQQARQRASQNSHGHGHSGMGTTLSANALAMHCMRANLEQVMTQAAYDHMLPLARRLADGFRSLIGKHDLQWSVTELGARSEFQFCAVPPKTGAQAEAAFHDELQMALHLYLINRGILITPFH
;
A
#
# COMPACT_ATOMS: atom_id res chain seq x y z
N VAL A 1 -2.59 -2.98 -8.51
CA VAL A 1 -3.93 -3.57 -8.53
C VAL A 1 -4.63 -3.17 -9.81
N MET A 2 -5.24 -4.15 -10.50
CA MET A 2 -5.84 -3.96 -11.83
C MET A 2 -7.37 -3.84 -11.79
N VAL A 3 -7.96 -4.06 -10.63
CA VAL A 3 -9.41 -3.91 -10.39
C VAL A 3 -9.68 -2.88 -9.32
N ARG A 4 -10.89 -2.34 -9.30
CA ARG A 4 -11.39 -1.42 -8.28
C ARG A 4 -12.76 -1.85 -7.79
N CYS A 5 -13.16 -1.39 -6.61
CA CYS A 5 -14.53 -1.47 -6.16
C CYS A 5 -15.27 -0.19 -6.58
N HIS A 6 -16.40 -0.33 -7.28
CA HIS A 6 -17.27 0.77 -7.64
C HIS A 6 -18.71 0.31 -7.44
N ASP A 7 -19.47 1.06 -6.65
CA ASP A 7 -20.85 0.71 -6.25
C ASP A 7 -21.00 -0.71 -5.68
N GLY A 8 -20.01 -1.17 -4.93
CA GLY A 8 -19.99 -2.51 -4.33
C GLY A 8 -19.58 -3.64 -5.29
N GLU A 9 -19.35 -3.31 -6.55
CA GLU A 9 -18.94 -4.30 -7.56
C GLU A 9 -17.45 -4.19 -7.91
N THR A 10 -16.84 -5.33 -8.26
CA THR A 10 -15.47 -5.38 -8.77
C THR A 10 -15.47 -5.05 -10.25
N GLN A 11 -14.73 -4.01 -10.62
CA GLN A 11 -14.59 -3.56 -12.01
C GLN A 11 -13.12 -3.41 -12.40
N PRO A 12 -12.73 -3.54 -13.68
CA PRO A 12 -11.41 -3.17 -14.14
C PRO A 12 -11.15 -1.67 -13.90
N ARG A 13 -9.90 -1.30 -13.62
CA ARG A 13 -9.52 0.13 -13.57
C ARG A 13 -9.69 0.76 -14.95
N SER A 14 -10.28 1.95 -14.99
CA SER A 14 -10.59 2.69 -16.22
C SER A 14 -9.36 3.06 -17.07
N GLY A 15 -8.17 3.15 -16.47
CA GLY A 15 -6.93 3.47 -17.18
C GLY A 15 -6.21 2.27 -17.81
N LEU A 16 -6.76 1.06 -17.74
CA LEU A 16 -6.12 -0.12 -18.31
C LEU A 16 -6.48 -0.26 -19.79
N ILE A 17 -5.46 -0.44 -20.63
CA ILE A 17 -5.59 -0.60 -22.07
C ILE A 17 -5.04 -1.97 -22.48
N GLY A 18 -5.74 -2.67 -23.39
CA GLY A 18 -5.24 -3.90 -23.99
C GLY A 18 -5.22 -5.10 -23.06
N GLN A 19 -6.23 -5.27 -22.22
CA GLN A 19 -6.37 -6.43 -21.35
C GLN A 19 -6.58 -7.72 -22.18
N ALA A 20 -5.80 -8.74 -21.87
CA ALA A 20 -5.88 -10.04 -22.57
C ALA A 20 -7.08 -10.89 -22.13
N TYR A 21 -7.63 -10.61 -20.95
CA TYR A 21 -8.78 -11.30 -20.37
C TYR A 21 -9.49 -10.40 -19.34
N ASP A 22 -10.67 -10.79 -18.93
CA ASP A 22 -11.42 -10.10 -17.89
C ASP A 22 -10.74 -10.29 -16.51
N LEU A 23 -10.19 -9.22 -15.98
CA LEU A 23 -9.42 -9.21 -14.73
C LEU A 23 -10.30 -9.47 -13.50
N THR A 24 -11.62 -9.32 -13.62
CA THR A 24 -12.56 -9.57 -12.51
C THR A 24 -12.75 -11.06 -12.22
N GLN A 25 -12.42 -11.93 -13.18
CA GLN A 25 -12.53 -13.38 -13.01
C GLN A 25 -11.67 -13.95 -11.87
N HIS A 26 -10.53 -13.29 -11.59
CA HIS A 26 -9.55 -13.78 -10.61
C HIS A 26 -9.29 -12.78 -9.48
N SER A 27 -10.06 -11.72 -9.41
CA SER A 27 -9.87 -10.67 -8.40
C SER A 27 -11.22 -10.12 -7.94
N ARG A 28 -11.35 -9.95 -6.63
CA ARG A 28 -12.45 -9.22 -5.99
C ARG A 28 -11.89 -7.98 -5.33
N SER A 29 -12.54 -6.85 -5.49
CA SER A 29 -12.23 -5.62 -4.78
C SER A 29 -13.40 -5.26 -3.88
N ILE A 30 -13.12 -5.07 -2.60
CA ILE A 30 -14.12 -4.71 -1.59
C ILE A 30 -13.80 -3.34 -1.01
N PRO A 31 -14.76 -2.62 -0.44
CA PRO A 31 -14.49 -1.35 0.23
C PRO A 31 -13.52 -1.52 1.40
N PHE A 32 -12.58 -0.59 1.54
CA PHE A 32 -11.72 -0.52 2.71
C PHE A 32 -12.55 -0.16 3.95
N ASN A 33 -12.21 -0.69 5.11
CA ASN A 33 -12.93 -0.58 6.38
C ASN A 33 -14.29 -1.32 6.43
N ASP A 34 -14.67 -2.05 5.41
CA ASP A 34 -15.91 -2.85 5.41
C ASP A 34 -15.64 -4.31 5.82
N VAL A 35 -15.74 -4.57 7.12
CA VAL A 35 -15.55 -5.91 7.69
C VAL A 35 -16.62 -6.89 7.19
N ALA A 36 -17.84 -6.43 6.96
CA ALA A 36 -18.92 -7.31 6.50
C ALA A 36 -18.70 -7.77 5.06
N ALA A 37 -18.30 -6.83 4.17
CA ALA A 37 -17.92 -7.17 2.80
C ALA A 37 -16.69 -8.09 2.75
N LEU A 38 -15.70 -7.86 3.63
CA LEU A 38 -14.52 -8.71 3.76
C LEU A 38 -14.93 -10.14 4.15
N GLU A 39 -15.72 -10.30 5.21
CA GLU A 39 -16.16 -11.62 5.65
C GLU A 39 -16.99 -12.34 4.59
N ALA A 40 -17.93 -11.63 3.95
CA ALA A 40 -18.74 -12.20 2.86
C ALA A 40 -17.90 -12.68 1.67
N ALA A 41 -16.85 -11.93 1.31
CA ALA A 41 -15.94 -12.33 0.24
C ALA A 41 -15.12 -13.58 0.60
N LEU A 42 -14.60 -13.65 1.82
CA LEU A 42 -13.76 -14.77 2.28
C LEU A 42 -14.56 -16.04 2.59
N ALA A 43 -15.80 -15.91 3.04
CA ALA A 43 -16.67 -17.04 3.40
C ALA A 43 -16.98 -17.98 2.23
N GLN A 44 -16.75 -17.53 0.99
CA GLN A 44 -16.91 -18.38 -0.19
C GLN A 44 -15.83 -19.47 -0.31
N GLY A 45 -14.70 -19.32 0.41
CA GLY A 45 -13.64 -20.35 0.49
C GLY A 45 -12.79 -20.50 -0.78
N ASP A 46 -12.89 -19.55 -1.71
CA ASP A 46 -12.17 -19.57 -3.00
C ASP A 46 -11.12 -18.45 -3.13
N VAL A 47 -10.87 -17.68 -2.05
CA VAL A 47 -9.91 -16.59 -2.02
C VAL A 47 -8.54 -17.10 -1.54
N ALA A 48 -7.57 -17.11 -2.44
CA ALA A 48 -6.20 -17.52 -2.11
C ALA A 48 -5.49 -16.51 -1.21
N ALA A 49 -5.64 -15.21 -1.46
CA ALA A 49 -4.96 -14.17 -0.70
C ALA A 49 -5.78 -12.87 -0.64
N LEU A 50 -5.71 -12.19 0.50
CA LEU A 50 -6.11 -10.80 0.70
C LEU A 50 -4.87 -9.91 0.59
N LEU A 51 -4.87 -8.99 -0.37
CA LEU A 51 -3.84 -7.96 -0.53
C LEU A 51 -4.41 -6.61 -0.08
N CYS A 52 -3.76 -5.94 0.86
CA CYS A 52 -4.12 -4.60 1.26
C CYS A 52 -2.90 -3.78 1.70
N GLU A 53 -3.02 -2.45 1.61
CA GLU A 53 -2.15 -1.53 2.35
C GLU A 53 -2.63 -1.43 3.81
N PRO A 54 -1.77 -1.08 4.78
CA PRO A 54 -2.20 -0.76 6.15
C PRO A 54 -3.14 0.45 6.21
N ALA A 55 -2.91 1.44 5.34
CA ALA A 55 -3.78 2.57 5.05
C ALA A 55 -3.78 2.79 3.54
N MET A 56 -4.91 3.16 2.94
CA MET A 56 -4.94 3.49 1.51
C MET A 56 -4.19 4.80 1.27
N THR A 57 -3.26 4.81 0.31
CA THR A 57 -2.34 5.93 0.13
C THR A 57 -2.23 6.45 -1.31
N ASN A 58 -2.98 5.90 -2.24
CA ASN A 58 -3.05 6.33 -3.64
C ASN A 58 -4.37 7.03 -4.01
N ILE A 59 -5.11 7.46 -3.02
CA ILE A 59 -6.40 8.12 -3.17
C ILE A 59 -6.56 9.18 -2.06
N GLY A 60 -5.53 10.01 -1.90
CA GLY A 60 -5.31 10.74 -0.67
C GLY A 60 -4.87 9.75 0.42
N MET A 61 -5.36 9.90 1.63
CA MET A 61 -5.06 8.94 2.69
C MET A 61 -6.34 8.53 3.42
N VAL A 62 -6.62 7.21 3.41
CA VAL A 62 -7.72 6.61 4.15
C VAL A 62 -7.15 5.70 5.23
N MET A 63 -7.36 6.07 6.48
CA MET A 63 -6.87 5.31 7.63
C MET A 63 -7.76 4.10 7.91
N PRO A 64 -7.19 3.00 8.42
CA PRO A 64 -8.01 1.89 8.90
C PRO A 64 -8.81 2.33 10.14
N GLU A 65 -10.07 1.94 10.18
CA GLU A 65 -10.87 2.08 11.40
C GLU A 65 -10.28 1.20 12.51
N PRO A 66 -10.46 1.58 13.77
CA PRO A 66 -9.94 0.80 14.90
C PRO A 66 -10.36 -0.67 14.82
N GLY A 67 -9.38 -1.57 14.81
CA GLY A 67 -9.59 -3.01 14.75
C GLY A 67 -9.73 -3.60 13.33
N PHE A 68 -9.82 -2.80 12.26
CA PHE A 68 -9.98 -3.31 10.90
C PHE A 68 -8.83 -4.24 10.49
N MET A 69 -7.58 -3.84 10.69
CA MET A 69 -6.42 -4.68 10.34
C MET A 69 -6.36 -5.97 11.16
N ALA A 70 -6.77 -5.93 12.44
CA ALA A 70 -6.88 -7.13 13.26
C ALA A 70 -7.98 -8.09 12.72
N LYS A 71 -9.10 -7.54 12.25
CA LYS A 71 -10.16 -8.31 11.58
C LYS A 71 -9.70 -8.91 10.25
N CYS A 72 -8.90 -8.20 9.47
CA CYS A 72 -8.27 -8.76 8.27
C CYS A 72 -7.46 -10.03 8.62
N ARG A 73 -6.64 -10.00 9.67
CA ARG A 73 -5.86 -11.18 10.11
C ARG A 73 -6.75 -12.30 10.65
N GLU A 74 -7.73 -11.97 11.50
CA GLU A 74 -8.66 -12.93 12.07
C GLU A 74 -9.42 -13.70 10.98
N LEU A 75 -10.03 -12.97 10.05
CA LEU A 75 -10.87 -13.55 9.01
C LEU A 75 -10.03 -14.32 7.97
N THR A 76 -8.86 -13.83 7.59
CA THR A 76 -7.97 -14.57 6.68
C THR A 76 -7.55 -15.92 7.30
N ARG A 77 -7.24 -15.98 8.60
CA ARG A 77 -6.97 -17.24 9.30
C ARG A 77 -8.20 -18.14 9.35
N LYS A 78 -9.38 -17.58 9.67
CA LYS A 78 -10.63 -18.33 9.74
C LYS A 78 -10.98 -19.04 8.45
N TYR A 79 -10.75 -18.39 7.32
CA TYR A 79 -11.13 -18.90 6.00
C TYR A 79 -9.97 -19.50 5.19
N GLY A 80 -8.79 -19.66 5.77
CA GLY A 80 -7.63 -20.26 5.12
C GLY A 80 -7.04 -19.42 3.98
N THR A 81 -7.25 -18.11 4.01
CA THR A 81 -6.75 -17.12 3.03
C THR A 81 -5.42 -16.54 3.53
N LEU A 82 -4.46 -16.30 2.64
CA LEU A 82 -3.20 -15.64 2.98
C LEU A 82 -3.40 -14.13 3.12
N LEU A 83 -2.71 -13.50 4.07
CA LEU A 83 -2.69 -12.05 4.23
C LEU A 83 -1.39 -11.48 3.64
N ILE A 84 -1.52 -10.60 2.68
CA ILE A 84 -0.41 -9.86 2.05
C ILE A 84 -0.54 -8.37 2.41
N ILE A 85 0.45 -7.82 3.09
CA ILE A 85 0.50 -6.40 3.45
C ILE A 85 1.47 -5.68 2.52
N ASP A 86 0.97 -4.67 1.81
CA ASP A 86 1.78 -3.79 0.96
C ASP A 86 2.19 -2.53 1.74
N GLU A 87 3.45 -2.47 2.13
CA GLU A 87 4.05 -1.36 2.86
C GLU A 87 4.76 -0.35 1.94
N THR A 88 4.55 -0.44 0.64
CA THR A 88 5.30 0.39 -0.32
C THR A 88 5.26 1.88 0.01
N HIS A 89 4.15 2.39 0.55
CA HIS A 89 4.05 3.76 1.05
C HIS A 89 4.21 3.86 2.56
N THR A 90 3.62 2.92 3.28
CA THR A 90 3.55 2.97 4.75
C THR A 90 4.84 2.54 5.43
N ILE A 91 5.84 2.06 4.66
CA ILE A 91 7.21 1.87 5.17
C ILE A 91 7.83 3.16 5.74
N SER A 92 7.33 4.34 5.34
CA SER A 92 7.75 5.63 5.90
C SER A 92 7.23 5.91 7.31
N THR A 93 6.42 5.03 7.87
CA THR A 93 5.79 5.21 9.19
C THR A 93 6.76 4.92 10.34
N ASP A 94 7.53 3.87 10.21
CA ASP A 94 8.54 3.41 11.16
C ASP A 94 9.53 2.49 10.45
N ILE A 95 10.64 2.17 11.11
CA ILE A 95 11.55 1.13 10.63
C ILE A 95 10.84 -0.24 10.67
N GLY A 96 10.45 -0.75 9.51
CA GLY A 96 9.55 -1.92 9.39
C GLY A 96 8.07 -1.59 9.17
N GLY A 97 7.76 -0.30 8.93
CA GLY A 97 6.45 0.18 8.52
C GLY A 97 5.36 0.00 9.58
N CYS A 98 4.12 0.08 9.13
CA CYS A 98 2.94 -0.20 9.97
C CYS A 98 2.90 -1.65 10.45
N THR A 99 3.44 -2.58 9.67
CA THR A 99 3.51 -3.99 10.04
C THR A 99 4.19 -4.17 11.40
N ARG A 100 5.35 -3.52 11.59
CA ARG A 100 6.03 -3.53 12.89
C ARG A 100 5.31 -2.68 13.93
N LEU A 101 4.93 -1.45 13.57
CA LEU A 101 4.35 -0.48 14.50
C LEU A 101 3.02 -0.95 15.09
N TRP A 102 2.20 -1.63 14.31
CA TRP A 102 0.88 -2.13 14.72
C TRP A 102 0.85 -3.62 15.02
N ASN A 103 2.01 -4.29 15.04
CA ASN A 103 2.15 -5.73 15.24
C ASN A 103 1.25 -6.54 14.31
N LEU A 104 1.22 -6.16 13.03
CA LEU A 104 0.52 -6.93 12.01
C LEU A 104 1.27 -8.23 11.75
N GLU A 105 0.54 -9.30 11.48
CA GLU A 105 1.10 -10.64 11.28
C GLU A 105 0.78 -11.15 9.86
N PRO A 106 1.32 -10.53 8.80
CA PRO A 106 1.09 -10.98 7.44
C PRO A 106 1.75 -12.32 7.15
N ASP A 107 1.20 -13.05 6.18
CA ASP A 107 1.88 -14.19 5.56
C ASP A 107 2.95 -13.72 4.59
N PHE A 108 2.68 -12.61 3.89
CA PHE A 108 3.62 -11.92 3.01
C PHE A 108 3.64 -10.43 3.28
N PHE A 109 4.85 -9.87 3.21
CA PHE A 109 5.15 -8.44 3.31
C PHE A 109 5.73 -7.97 1.98
N VAL A 110 5.23 -6.88 1.43
CA VAL A 110 5.68 -6.32 0.15
C VAL A 110 6.13 -4.89 0.35
N VAL A 111 7.26 -4.52 -0.26
CA VAL A 111 7.71 -3.13 -0.31
C VAL A 111 8.44 -2.83 -1.62
N GLY A 112 8.19 -1.66 -2.16
CA GLY A 112 8.83 -1.12 -3.36
C GLY A 112 9.31 0.31 -3.15
N LYS A 113 9.24 1.12 -4.19
CA LYS A 113 9.54 2.57 -4.21
C LYS A 113 10.84 2.97 -3.48
N PRO A 114 10.84 3.37 -2.18
CA PRO A 114 12.04 3.90 -1.54
C PRO A 114 13.11 2.84 -1.28
N ILE A 115 12.80 1.54 -1.39
CA ILE A 115 13.64 0.47 -0.85
C ILE A 115 15.07 0.43 -1.41
N ALA A 116 15.26 0.90 -2.65
CA ALA A 116 16.57 0.95 -3.31
C ALA A 116 17.01 2.39 -3.67
N GLY A 117 16.50 3.41 -2.95
CA GLY A 117 16.95 4.79 -3.11
C GLY A 117 16.65 5.40 -4.48
N GLY A 118 15.59 4.96 -5.19
CA GLY A 118 15.18 5.42 -6.50
C GLY A 118 15.59 4.50 -7.67
N VAL A 119 16.45 3.51 -7.46
CA VAL A 119 16.65 2.45 -8.45
C VAL A 119 15.43 1.52 -8.43
N PRO A 120 14.81 1.22 -9.60
CA PRO A 120 13.63 0.38 -9.66
C PRO A 120 13.87 -0.98 -8.97
N CYS A 121 13.17 -1.21 -7.87
CA CYS A 121 13.29 -2.42 -7.07
C CYS A 121 12.00 -2.65 -6.28
N GLY A 122 11.65 -3.90 -6.09
CA GLY A 122 10.61 -4.33 -5.16
C GLY A 122 11.04 -5.64 -4.52
N ILE A 123 10.66 -5.81 -3.27
CA ILE A 123 10.91 -7.03 -2.51
C ILE A 123 9.62 -7.54 -1.89
N PHE A 124 9.61 -8.81 -1.60
CA PHE A 124 8.65 -9.40 -0.68
C PHE A 124 9.38 -10.25 0.35
N GLY A 125 8.85 -10.29 1.55
CA GLY A 125 9.20 -11.22 2.60
C GLY A 125 8.03 -12.12 2.90
N CYS A 126 8.27 -13.24 3.57
CA CYS A 126 7.20 -14.14 4.00
C CYS A 126 7.45 -14.66 5.41
N SER A 127 6.40 -15.14 6.04
CA SER A 127 6.49 -15.83 7.32
C SER A 127 7.30 -17.14 7.19
N ALA A 128 7.84 -17.64 8.29
CA ALA A 128 8.58 -18.90 8.30
C ALA A 128 7.72 -20.07 7.76
N ALA A 129 6.43 -20.10 8.12
CA ALA A 129 5.50 -21.11 7.62
C ALA A 129 5.34 -21.06 6.10
N MET A 130 5.27 -19.86 5.53
CA MET A 130 5.19 -19.69 4.07
C MET A 130 6.50 -20.07 3.39
N ALA A 131 7.64 -19.70 3.96
CA ALA A 131 8.95 -20.11 3.44
C ALA A 131 9.08 -21.65 3.36
N GLU A 132 8.65 -22.34 4.42
CA GLU A 132 8.62 -23.80 4.44
C GLU A 132 7.68 -24.40 3.38
N ALA A 133 6.46 -23.88 3.28
CA ALA A 133 5.49 -24.32 2.26
C ALA A 133 6.01 -24.10 0.83
N MET A 134 6.65 -22.96 0.56
CA MET A 134 7.29 -22.67 -0.73
C MET A 134 8.44 -23.65 -1.02
N GLN A 135 9.26 -23.96 -0.02
CA GLN A 135 10.35 -24.94 -0.18
C GLN A 135 9.81 -26.34 -0.49
N GLN A 136 8.77 -26.79 0.20
CA GLN A 136 8.11 -28.06 -0.06
C GLN A 136 7.49 -28.10 -1.48
N ALA A 137 6.84 -27.01 -1.90
CA ALA A 137 6.28 -26.91 -3.25
C ALA A 137 7.36 -26.99 -4.32
N ARG A 138 8.51 -26.34 -4.11
CA ARG A 138 9.68 -26.40 -4.99
C ARG A 138 10.26 -27.81 -5.08
N GLN A 139 10.38 -28.52 -3.96
CA GLN A 139 10.87 -29.90 -3.93
C GLN A 139 9.94 -30.82 -4.74
N ARG A 140 8.62 -30.71 -4.56
CA ARG A 140 7.62 -31.48 -5.33
C ARG A 140 7.69 -31.17 -6.83
N ALA A 141 7.82 -29.91 -7.21
CA ALA A 141 7.97 -29.51 -8.60
C ALA A 141 9.27 -30.07 -9.24
N SER A 142 10.38 -30.07 -8.51
CA SER A 142 11.67 -30.63 -8.98
C SER A 142 11.60 -32.13 -9.21
N GLN A 143 10.84 -32.88 -8.42
CA GLN A 143 10.65 -34.31 -8.61
C GLN A 143 9.85 -34.64 -9.88
N ASN A 144 8.95 -33.74 -10.27
CA ASN A 144 8.08 -33.93 -11.44
C ASN A 144 8.65 -33.40 -12.76
N SER A 145 9.74 -32.61 -12.74
CA SER A 145 10.22 -31.83 -13.90
C SER A 145 11.65 -32.18 -14.35
N HIS A 146 12.13 -33.40 -14.15
CA HIS A 146 13.46 -33.84 -14.57
C HIS A 146 14.60 -32.86 -14.19
N GLY A 147 14.46 -32.17 -13.06
CA GLY A 147 15.50 -31.32 -12.49
C GLY A 147 15.58 -29.89 -13.00
N HIS A 148 14.70 -29.44 -13.89
CA HIS A 148 14.70 -28.09 -14.45
C HIS A 148 13.48 -27.23 -14.03
N GLY A 149 13.01 -27.41 -12.80
CA GLY A 149 11.87 -26.62 -12.26
C GLY A 149 12.24 -25.16 -12.04
N HIS A 150 11.60 -24.25 -12.77
CA HIS A 150 11.59 -22.82 -12.42
C HIS A 150 10.63 -22.59 -11.28
N SER A 151 11.01 -21.76 -10.30
CA SER A 151 10.17 -21.42 -9.15
C SER A 151 8.94 -20.59 -9.54
N GLY A 152 8.91 -20.02 -10.76
CA GLY A 152 7.90 -19.04 -11.17
C GLY A 152 8.02 -17.68 -10.44
N MET A 153 8.99 -17.53 -9.55
CA MET A 153 9.25 -16.30 -8.82
C MET A 153 10.38 -15.51 -9.47
N GLY A 154 10.11 -14.23 -9.74
CA GLY A 154 11.08 -13.34 -10.36
C GLY A 154 11.13 -13.48 -11.88
N THR A 155 11.82 -12.54 -12.49
CA THR A 155 12.09 -12.46 -13.93
C THR A 155 13.60 -12.46 -14.16
N THR A 156 14.04 -12.38 -15.43
CA THR A 156 15.46 -12.36 -15.80
C THR A 156 16.27 -11.28 -15.05
N LEU A 157 15.69 -10.14 -14.76
CA LEU A 157 16.35 -9.02 -14.07
C LEU A 157 16.11 -9.00 -12.56
N SER A 158 15.38 -9.95 -12.01
CA SER A 158 15.17 -10.05 -10.55
C SER A 158 16.49 -10.31 -9.85
N ALA A 159 16.65 -9.67 -8.68
CA ALA A 159 17.87 -9.74 -7.86
C ALA A 159 19.16 -9.33 -8.63
N ASN A 160 19.05 -8.40 -9.59
CA ASN A 160 20.24 -7.88 -10.27
C ASN A 160 21.15 -7.15 -9.28
N ALA A 161 22.47 -7.23 -9.54
CA ALA A 161 23.50 -6.77 -8.61
C ALA A 161 23.37 -5.27 -8.28
N LEU A 162 22.99 -4.42 -9.25
CA LEU A 162 22.83 -2.98 -9.02
C LEU A 162 21.70 -2.72 -8.02
N ALA A 163 20.50 -3.26 -8.27
CA ALA A 163 19.35 -3.05 -7.37
C ALA A 163 19.62 -3.61 -5.97
N MET A 164 20.25 -4.78 -5.86
CA MET A 164 20.63 -5.38 -4.57
C MET A 164 21.63 -4.51 -3.81
N HIS A 165 22.66 -3.99 -4.50
CA HIS A 165 23.65 -3.10 -3.88
C HIS A 165 23.03 -1.78 -3.43
N CYS A 166 22.22 -1.15 -4.27
CA CYS A 166 21.53 0.10 -3.93
C CYS A 166 20.57 -0.11 -2.76
N MET A 167 19.80 -1.19 -2.76
CA MET A 167 18.89 -1.52 -1.65
C MET A 167 19.67 -1.72 -0.35
N ARG A 168 20.76 -2.47 -0.38
CA ARG A 168 21.61 -2.69 0.79
C ARG A 168 22.14 -1.36 1.34
N ALA A 169 22.73 -0.52 0.49
CA ALA A 169 23.26 0.78 0.90
C ALA A 169 22.16 1.69 1.47
N ASN A 170 20.98 1.69 0.85
CA ASN A 170 19.84 2.48 1.31
C ASN A 170 19.33 2.01 2.69
N LEU A 171 19.20 0.71 2.89
CA LEU A 171 18.76 0.15 4.17
C LEU A 171 19.80 0.34 5.29
N GLU A 172 21.07 0.21 4.98
CA GLU A 172 22.15 0.35 5.98
C GLU A 172 22.45 1.81 6.35
N GLN A 173 22.30 2.76 5.42
CA GLN A 173 22.82 4.12 5.58
C GLN A 173 21.76 5.23 5.54
N VAL A 174 20.59 4.97 4.93
CA VAL A 174 19.55 6.00 4.76
C VAL A 174 18.30 5.66 5.57
N MET A 175 17.74 4.48 5.41
CA MET A 175 16.53 4.06 6.14
C MET A 175 16.86 3.59 7.56
N THR A 176 17.53 4.44 8.32
CA THR A 176 17.99 4.18 9.68
C THR A 176 17.05 4.78 10.72
N GLN A 177 17.12 4.34 11.97
CA GLN A 177 16.34 4.92 13.06
C GLN A 177 16.55 6.45 13.16
N ALA A 178 17.78 6.93 13.01
CA ALA A 178 18.08 8.36 13.04
C ALA A 178 17.36 9.14 11.91
N ALA A 179 17.20 8.56 10.73
CA ALA A 179 16.44 9.19 9.66
C ALA A 179 14.93 9.28 10.00
N TYR A 180 14.35 8.24 10.57
CA TYR A 180 12.97 8.28 11.06
C TYR A 180 12.78 9.30 12.19
N ASP A 181 13.68 9.32 13.17
CA ASP A 181 13.66 10.29 14.27
C ASP A 181 13.75 11.75 13.77
N HIS A 182 14.41 11.96 12.63
CA HIS A 182 14.51 13.27 11.98
C HIS A 182 13.24 13.61 11.18
N MET A 183 12.75 12.71 10.33
CA MET A 183 11.68 13.03 9.38
C MET A 183 10.28 13.06 10.02
N LEU A 184 10.01 12.24 11.04
CA LEU A 184 8.68 12.18 11.65
C LEU A 184 8.25 13.51 12.31
N PRO A 185 9.10 14.21 13.07
CA PRO A 185 8.76 15.55 13.58
C PRO A 185 8.56 16.59 12.48
N LEU A 186 9.29 16.48 11.36
CA LEU A 186 9.11 17.39 10.22
C LEU A 186 7.77 17.18 9.53
N ALA A 187 7.36 15.91 9.34
CA ALA A 187 6.04 15.59 8.79
C ALA A 187 4.91 16.11 9.66
N ARG A 188 5.02 15.94 10.98
CA ARG A 188 4.05 16.52 11.94
C ARG A 188 3.99 18.04 11.85
N ARG A 189 5.15 18.72 11.79
CA ARG A 189 5.20 20.17 11.62
C ARG A 189 4.52 20.63 10.34
N LEU A 190 4.67 19.87 9.23
CA LEU A 190 3.99 20.16 7.98
C LEU A 190 2.47 20.00 8.13
N ALA A 191 2.01 18.91 8.71
CA ALA A 191 0.59 18.65 8.94
C ALA A 191 -0.07 19.70 9.85
N ASP A 192 0.63 20.12 10.91
CA ASP A 192 0.15 21.19 11.81
C ASP A 192 0.09 22.54 11.08
N GLY A 193 1.03 22.81 10.18
CA GLY A 193 1.00 23.96 9.28
C GLY A 193 -0.23 23.95 8.38
N PHE A 194 -0.57 22.83 7.77
CA PHE A 194 -1.80 22.68 6.98
C PHE A 194 -3.05 22.91 7.85
N ARG A 195 -3.14 22.30 9.02
CA ARG A 195 -4.28 22.50 9.95
C ARG A 195 -4.45 23.97 10.35
N SER A 196 -3.33 24.64 10.62
CA SER A 196 -3.34 26.08 10.95
C SER A 196 -3.87 26.93 9.80
N LEU A 197 -3.46 26.65 8.57
CA LEU A 197 -3.96 27.37 7.37
C LEU A 197 -5.45 27.07 7.12
N ILE A 198 -5.84 25.81 7.23
CA ILE A 198 -7.24 25.38 7.11
C ILE A 198 -8.13 26.14 8.10
N GLY A 199 -7.75 26.17 9.37
CA GLY A 199 -8.48 26.90 10.41
C GLY A 199 -8.48 28.41 10.20
N LYS A 200 -7.34 28.99 9.82
CA LYS A 200 -7.21 30.44 9.57
C LYS A 200 -8.11 30.94 8.44
N HIS A 201 -8.30 30.12 7.42
CA HIS A 201 -9.06 30.47 6.21
C HIS A 201 -10.43 29.82 6.13
N ASP A 202 -10.86 29.16 7.20
CA ASP A 202 -12.15 28.44 7.30
C ASP A 202 -12.40 27.51 6.12
N LEU A 203 -11.34 26.78 5.72
CA LEU A 203 -11.44 25.85 4.60
C LEU A 203 -12.14 24.57 5.04
N GLN A 204 -13.01 24.06 4.19
CA GLN A 204 -13.70 22.77 4.42
C GLN A 204 -12.77 21.61 3.98
N TRP A 205 -11.58 21.57 4.55
CA TRP A 205 -10.53 20.59 4.25
C TRP A 205 -10.12 19.87 5.53
N SER A 206 -9.56 18.69 5.36
CA SER A 206 -9.01 17.89 6.46
C SER A 206 -7.55 17.53 6.21
N VAL A 207 -6.84 17.11 7.25
CA VAL A 207 -5.48 16.60 7.17
C VAL A 207 -5.43 15.24 7.85
N THR A 208 -4.93 14.25 7.11
CA THR A 208 -4.63 12.91 7.61
C THR A 208 -3.13 12.71 7.69
N GLU A 209 -2.65 12.07 8.76
CA GLU A 209 -1.23 11.79 9.01
C GLU A 209 -1.00 10.31 9.24
N LEU A 210 0.11 9.80 8.71
CA LEU A 210 0.63 8.48 9.03
C LEU A 210 2.16 8.47 8.88
N GLY A 211 2.86 8.48 10.01
CA GLY A 211 4.32 8.51 10.03
C GLY A 211 4.90 9.76 9.36
N ALA A 212 5.77 9.58 8.39
CA ALA A 212 6.37 10.68 7.62
C ALA A 212 5.48 11.20 6.49
N ARG A 213 4.24 10.70 6.38
CA ARG A 213 3.28 11.09 5.36
C ARG A 213 2.15 11.90 5.95
N SER A 214 1.79 12.99 5.28
CA SER A 214 0.60 13.78 5.59
C SER A 214 -0.07 14.20 4.28
N GLU A 215 -1.41 14.13 4.28
CA GLU A 215 -2.24 14.51 3.13
C GLU A 215 -3.31 15.50 3.59
N PHE A 216 -3.49 16.58 2.86
CA PHE A 216 -4.69 17.40 2.98
C PHE A 216 -5.72 16.93 1.93
N GLN A 217 -7.00 16.99 2.28
CA GLN A 217 -8.09 16.52 1.44
C GLN A 217 -9.18 17.58 1.40
N PHE A 218 -9.84 17.73 0.25
CA PHE A 218 -10.85 18.78 0.01
C PHE A 218 -12.22 18.42 0.58
N CYS A 219 -12.22 17.91 1.81
CA CYS A 219 -13.42 17.59 2.57
C CYS A 219 -13.19 17.87 4.05
N ALA A 220 -14.20 18.33 4.77
CA ALA A 220 -14.08 18.73 6.17
C ALA A 220 -13.81 17.54 7.12
N VAL A 221 -14.26 16.34 6.74
CA VAL A 221 -14.09 15.11 7.51
C VAL A 221 -13.21 14.16 6.71
N PRO A 222 -12.12 13.63 7.29
CA PRO A 222 -11.28 12.65 6.61
C PRO A 222 -12.09 11.46 6.08
N PRO A 223 -11.86 11.04 4.81
CA PRO A 223 -12.59 9.91 4.25
C PRO A 223 -12.25 8.61 4.97
N LYS A 224 -13.23 7.73 5.07
CA LYS A 224 -13.12 6.40 5.68
C LYS A 224 -13.17 5.26 4.66
N THR A 225 -13.52 5.58 3.43
CA THR A 225 -13.59 4.62 2.32
C THR A 225 -12.98 5.22 1.06
N GLY A 226 -12.61 4.35 0.10
CA GLY A 226 -12.12 4.79 -1.21
C GLY A 226 -13.13 5.66 -1.96
N ALA A 227 -14.42 5.32 -1.91
CA ALA A 227 -15.49 6.11 -2.54
C ALA A 227 -15.61 7.52 -1.94
N GLN A 228 -15.51 7.66 -0.62
CA GLN A 228 -15.50 8.98 0.03
C GLN A 228 -14.25 9.79 -0.36
N ALA A 229 -13.10 9.14 -0.46
CA ALA A 229 -11.87 9.80 -0.88
C ALA A 229 -11.96 10.23 -2.35
N GLU A 230 -12.48 9.39 -3.24
CA GLU A 230 -12.72 9.74 -4.64
C GLU A 230 -13.68 10.93 -4.79
N ALA A 231 -14.73 10.96 -4.00
CA ALA A 231 -15.68 12.08 -3.97
C ALA A 231 -15.09 13.39 -3.44
N ALA A 232 -14.00 13.34 -2.69
CA ALA A 232 -13.27 14.50 -2.19
C ALA A 232 -12.23 15.05 -3.18
N PHE A 233 -11.98 14.39 -4.31
CA PHE A 233 -11.07 14.91 -5.33
C PHE A 233 -11.62 16.16 -6.02
N HIS A 234 -10.72 17.08 -6.30
CA HIS A 234 -11.02 18.29 -7.05
C HIS A 234 -9.85 18.58 -8.01
N ASP A 235 -9.89 17.95 -9.18
CA ASP A 235 -8.78 17.95 -10.15
C ASP A 235 -8.32 19.36 -10.54
N GLU A 236 -9.27 20.28 -10.80
CA GLU A 236 -8.93 21.67 -11.17
C GLU A 236 -8.20 22.39 -10.03
N LEU A 237 -8.63 22.19 -8.77
CA LEU A 237 -8.00 22.81 -7.62
C LEU A 237 -6.62 22.20 -7.35
N GLN A 238 -6.47 20.89 -7.47
CA GLN A 238 -5.17 20.21 -7.35
C GLN A 238 -4.19 20.74 -8.40
N MET A 239 -4.62 20.86 -9.66
CA MET A 239 -3.79 21.40 -10.72
C MET A 239 -3.44 22.86 -10.48
N ALA A 240 -4.39 23.68 -10.04
CA ALA A 240 -4.14 25.08 -9.71
C ALA A 240 -3.12 25.22 -8.57
N LEU A 241 -3.23 24.42 -7.52
CA LEU A 241 -2.26 24.37 -6.41
C LEU A 241 -0.87 23.94 -6.89
N HIS A 242 -0.81 22.90 -7.71
CA HIS A 242 0.46 22.44 -8.30
C HIS A 242 1.14 23.55 -9.08
N LEU A 243 0.44 24.21 -10.02
CA LEU A 243 0.98 25.31 -10.82
C LEU A 243 1.37 26.52 -9.96
N TYR A 244 0.57 26.86 -8.95
CA TYR A 244 0.86 27.95 -8.03
C TYR A 244 2.15 27.70 -7.25
N LEU A 245 2.35 26.48 -6.74
CA LEU A 245 3.50 26.11 -5.93
C LEU A 245 4.77 25.96 -6.78
N ILE A 246 4.70 25.32 -7.96
CA ILE A 246 5.86 25.14 -8.83
C ILE A 246 6.42 26.50 -9.32
N ASN A 247 5.53 27.47 -9.60
CA ASN A 247 5.93 28.83 -9.94
C ASN A 247 6.62 29.60 -8.80
N ARG A 248 6.63 29.02 -7.59
CA ARG A 248 7.31 29.55 -6.38
C ARG A 248 8.47 28.67 -5.92
N GLY A 249 8.89 27.73 -6.77
CA GLY A 249 10.01 26.84 -6.49
C GLY A 249 9.65 25.68 -5.54
N ILE A 250 8.37 25.41 -5.32
CA ILE A 250 7.90 24.29 -4.48
C ILE A 250 7.37 23.19 -5.39
N LEU A 251 8.10 22.08 -5.45
CA LEU A 251 7.70 20.91 -6.24
C LEU A 251 6.83 19.97 -5.39
N ILE A 252 5.59 19.81 -5.83
CA ILE A 252 4.62 18.86 -5.27
C ILE A 252 3.97 18.11 -6.44
N THR A 253 3.64 16.84 -6.24
CA THR A 253 2.88 16.09 -7.25
C THR A 253 1.48 16.69 -7.42
N PRO A 254 0.93 16.73 -8.67
CA PRO A 254 -0.40 17.30 -8.91
C PRO A 254 -1.55 16.40 -8.47
N PHE A 255 -1.27 15.19 -8.04
CA PHE A 255 -2.27 14.20 -7.63
C PHE A 255 -1.73 13.32 -6.51
N HIS A 256 -2.50 13.27 -5.45
CA HIS A 256 -2.47 12.25 -4.37
C HIS A 256 -3.74 12.31 -3.56
#